data_a64a1d6aca3dcdf3ad80b4953d809e92
#
_entry.id   a64a1d6aca3dcdf3ad80b4953d809e92
#
_cell.length_a   1.000
_cell.length_b   1.000
_cell.length_c   1.000
_cell.angle_alpha   90.00
_cell.angle_beta   90.00
_cell.angle_gamma   90.00
#
_symmetry.space_group_name_H-M   'P 1'
#
loop_
_entity.id
_entity.type
_entity.pdbx_description
1 polymer ?
#
loop_
_entity_poly.entity_id
_entity_poly.type
_entity_poly.pdbx_seq_one_letter_code
_entity_poly.pdbx_strand_id
1 'polypeptide(L)'
;MELRKEFTDLEKSAVKLTVTVSQKDVAAAYAETLGTYVKQAQIPGFRKGHVPANILERKFGEGIKADTVSDIIDKAVNEIFEDDAEKANRPLPYAQPVMEKMPELDVAKDLSFSLTYDVYPKVDVKNFSGITIKEPQVAIGDKEINEELKAVQERNAVVIDKKDDEKVEKDNIVTINYAELDENGNEIAGTKREDFVFTAGTDGTFYGIDDDVIGMKKGETKTITKTYAKDDKNESLAGTTKKIGVTVTAIKIRNLPALDDELAQDVSEKYKTLDDLKKDIVKNMESAKERRIAEIKNNDLLSRLVEKNPFDIPSSMLNAELENRWYSMAQQFQTTPEQLDKMFSSAKQTKADILKEWAPASEKMLKSRIIVDNLIRARNISVTPEDVEARYKEIAARGGMSVDEVKKHYEDAKAKEYLIDDTKEQKLYDELYKEVKTVKGDAMSFADLFKGESN
;
A
#
# COMPACT_ATOMS: atom_id res chain seq x y z
N MET A 1 -5.35 24.43 35.26
CA MET A 1 -4.25 24.09 36.23
C MET A 1 -3.08 25.03 35.95
N GLU A 2 -2.36 25.50 36.98
CA GLU A 2 -1.16 26.33 36.77
C GLU A 2 0.01 25.43 36.42
N LEU A 3 0.35 25.38 35.11
CA LEU A 3 1.33 24.46 34.52
C LEU A 3 2.53 25.24 33.99
N ARG A 4 3.74 24.74 34.24
CA ARG A 4 4.93 25.10 33.48
C ARG A 4 5.26 23.93 32.56
N LYS A 5 5.41 24.18 31.29
CA LYS A 5 5.74 23.19 30.26
C LYS A 5 7.06 23.57 29.59
N GLU A 6 7.91 22.57 29.37
CA GLU A 6 9.18 22.72 28.67
C GLU A 6 9.33 21.56 27.68
N PHE A 7 9.55 21.89 26.41
CA PHE A 7 9.80 20.91 25.36
C PHE A 7 11.28 20.91 25.01
N THR A 8 11.88 19.74 25.01
CA THR A 8 13.28 19.52 24.60
C THR A 8 13.27 18.57 23.40
N ASP A 9 13.75 19.04 22.26
CA ASP A 9 13.88 18.20 21.07
C ASP A 9 15.00 17.17 21.29
N LEU A 10 14.73 15.94 20.95
CA LEU A 10 15.63 14.81 20.96
C LEU A 10 15.94 14.32 19.55
N GLU A 11 16.84 13.35 19.42
CA GLU A 11 17.15 12.72 18.15
C GLU A 11 15.92 12.01 17.56
N LYS A 12 15.89 11.85 16.23
CA LYS A 12 14.85 11.12 15.48
C LYS A 12 13.44 11.66 15.71
N SER A 13 13.31 12.98 15.84
CA SER A 13 12.03 13.66 16.08
C SER A 13 11.28 13.18 17.32
N ALA A 14 12.00 12.70 18.32
CA ALA A 14 11.45 12.52 19.65
C ALA A 14 11.47 13.84 20.44
N VAL A 15 10.54 14.03 21.35
CA VAL A 15 10.43 15.19 22.22
C VAL A 15 10.32 14.74 23.67
N LYS A 16 11.06 15.38 24.54
CA LYS A 16 10.89 15.28 25.99
C LYS A 16 10.06 16.47 26.46
N LEU A 17 8.87 16.19 26.98
CA LEU A 17 8.01 17.17 27.63
C LEU A 17 8.24 17.07 29.14
N THR A 18 8.72 18.15 29.77
CA THR A 18 8.78 18.28 31.20
C THR A 18 7.65 19.20 31.67
N VAL A 19 6.85 18.69 32.61
CA VAL A 19 5.70 19.40 33.17
C VAL A 19 5.92 19.60 34.65
N THR A 20 5.68 20.82 35.14
CA THR A 20 5.67 21.15 36.56
C THR A 20 4.32 21.75 36.93
N VAL A 21 3.64 21.10 37.85
CA VAL A 21 2.32 21.51 38.39
C VAL A 21 2.55 22.22 39.74
N SER A 22 1.89 23.35 39.94
CA SER A 22 2.04 24.15 41.13
C SER A 22 1.62 23.41 42.40
N GLN A 23 2.31 23.63 43.50
CA GLN A 23 2.00 23.04 44.81
C GLN A 23 0.52 23.27 45.19
N LYS A 24 -0.04 24.43 44.86
CA LYS A 24 -1.44 24.76 45.11
C LYS A 24 -2.40 23.80 44.43
N ASP A 25 -2.14 23.48 43.14
CA ASP A 25 -2.97 22.55 42.36
C ASP A 25 -2.73 21.10 42.80
N VAL A 26 -1.50 20.76 43.18
CA VAL A 26 -1.17 19.43 43.78
C VAL A 26 -1.97 19.20 45.05
N ALA A 27 -1.99 20.20 45.97
CA ALA A 27 -2.74 20.11 47.21
C ALA A 27 -4.27 20.01 46.95
N ALA A 28 -4.77 20.75 45.98
CA ALA A 28 -6.19 20.70 45.59
C ALA A 28 -6.57 19.32 45.02
N ALA A 29 -5.74 18.75 44.13
CA ALA A 29 -5.97 17.44 43.57
C ALA A 29 -5.92 16.33 44.64
N TYR A 30 -4.96 16.41 45.59
CA TYR A 30 -4.90 15.46 46.70
C TYR A 30 -6.16 15.51 47.56
N ALA A 31 -6.65 16.71 47.86
CA ALA A 31 -7.89 16.89 48.64
C ALA A 31 -9.11 16.32 47.90
N GLU A 32 -9.20 16.49 46.57
CA GLU A 32 -10.26 15.94 45.71
C GLU A 32 -10.25 14.39 45.73
N THR A 33 -9.07 13.78 45.51
CA THR A 33 -8.90 12.32 45.52
C THR A 33 -9.21 11.77 46.92
N LEU A 34 -8.71 12.36 47.99
CA LEU A 34 -9.01 11.97 49.35
C LEU A 34 -10.52 12.06 49.66
N GLY A 35 -11.18 13.11 49.18
CA GLY A 35 -12.64 13.27 49.26
C GLY A 35 -13.40 12.14 48.56
N THR A 36 -12.90 11.67 47.45
CA THR A 36 -13.45 10.52 46.72
C THR A 36 -13.29 9.23 47.52
N TYR A 37 -12.12 9.02 48.10
CA TYR A 37 -11.87 7.88 48.98
C TYR A 37 -12.78 7.90 50.21
N VAL A 38 -13.00 9.09 50.84
CA VAL A 38 -13.95 9.23 51.96
C VAL A 38 -15.34 8.77 51.59
N LYS A 39 -15.84 9.16 50.40
CA LYS A 39 -17.18 8.79 49.95
C LYS A 39 -17.33 7.28 49.65
N GLN A 40 -16.27 6.65 49.17
CA GLN A 40 -16.30 5.25 48.69
C GLN A 40 -15.87 4.24 49.74
N ALA A 41 -14.99 4.64 50.71
CA ALA A 41 -14.37 3.74 51.67
C ALA A 41 -15.42 3.06 52.57
N GLN A 42 -15.20 1.77 52.74
CA GLN A 42 -15.97 0.94 53.68
C GLN A 42 -14.97 0.28 54.64
N ILE A 43 -14.88 0.82 55.85
CA ILE A 43 -13.96 0.34 56.89
C ILE A 43 -14.77 -0.16 58.09
N PRO A 44 -14.48 -1.35 58.64
CA PRO A 44 -15.11 -1.83 59.87
C PRO A 44 -15.05 -0.80 60.99
N GLY A 45 -16.18 -0.53 61.60
CA GLY A 45 -16.31 0.48 62.65
C GLY A 45 -16.75 1.87 62.20
N PHE A 46 -16.85 2.14 60.89
CA PHE A 46 -17.34 3.39 60.31
C PHE A 46 -18.47 3.19 59.32
N ARG A 47 -19.39 4.14 59.31
CA ARG A 47 -20.44 4.18 58.27
C ARG A 47 -19.80 4.63 56.96
N LYS A 48 -20.23 4.01 55.83
CA LYS A 48 -19.82 4.41 54.45
C LYS A 48 -20.00 5.91 54.25
N GLY A 49 -18.95 6.61 53.77
CA GLY A 49 -18.92 8.05 53.55
C GLY A 49 -18.64 8.90 54.80
N HIS A 50 -18.37 8.28 55.95
CA HIS A 50 -18.07 8.97 57.21
C HIS A 50 -16.75 8.51 57.85
N VAL A 51 -15.85 7.94 57.08
CA VAL A 51 -14.52 7.57 57.57
C VAL A 51 -13.66 8.84 57.68
N PRO A 52 -13.05 9.12 58.86
CA PRO A 52 -12.14 10.26 58.98
C PRO A 52 -10.95 10.18 58.04
N ALA A 53 -10.57 11.33 57.41
CA ALA A 53 -9.50 11.43 56.43
C ALA A 53 -8.17 10.87 56.94
N ASN A 54 -7.79 11.17 58.17
CA ASN A 54 -6.55 10.70 58.78
C ASN A 54 -6.45 9.15 58.92
N ILE A 55 -7.59 8.46 59.03
CA ILE A 55 -7.63 7.00 59.05
C ILE A 55 -7.41 6.45 57.67
N LEU A 56 -7.98 7.08 56.64
CA LEU A 56 -7.79 6.72 55.24
C LEU A 56 -6.34 6.93 54.81
N GLU A 57 -5.75 8.09 55.18
CA GLU A 57 -4.35 8.39 54.88
C GLU A 57 -3.39 7.37 55.51
N ARG A 58 -3.64 6.95 56.77
CA ARG A 58 -2.83 5.91 57.40
C ARG A 58 -2.96 4.54 56.75
N LYS A 59 -4.13 4.22 56.25
CA LYS A 59 -4.42 2.89 55.70
C LYS A 59 -4.17 2.78 54.19
N PHE A 60 -4.44 3.85 53.44
CA PHE A 60 -4.43 3.89 51.98
C PHE A 60 -3.58 5.04 51.43
N GLY A 61 -2.77 5.70 52.25
CA GLY A 61 -2.08 6.94 51.86
C GLY A 61 -1.22 6.82 50.62
N GLU A 62 -0.51 5.69 50.45
CA GLU A 62 0.29 5.44 49.25
C GLU A 62 -0.62 5.27 48.00
N GLY A 63 -1.75 4.58 48.11
CA GLY A 63 -2.73 4.45 47.04
C GLY A 63 -3.37 5.78 46.65
N ILE A 64 -3.75 6.60 47.68
CA ILE A 64 -4.33 7.93 47.48
C ILE A 64 -3.31 8.83 46.72
N LYS A 65 -2.04 8.77 47.12
CA LYS A 65 -0.97 9.53 46.44
C LYS A 65 -0.77 9.07 45.01
N ALA A 66 -0.75 7.75 44.74
CA ALA A 66 -0.58 7.19 43.44
C ALA A 66 -1.74 7.59 42.48
N ASP A 67 -2.98 7.48 42.97
CA ASP A 67 -4.16 7.89 42.21
C ASP A 67 -4.15 9.40 41.93
N THR A 68 -3.76 10.21 42.93
CA THR A 68 -3.63 11.67 42.75
C THR A 68 -2.58 12.03 41.70
N VAL A 69 -1.43 11.34 41.69
CA VAL A 69 -0.37 11.53 40.68
C VAL A 69 -0.91 11.20 39.30
N SER A 70 -1.61 10.06 39.16
CA SER A 70 -2.21 9.67 37.86
C SER A 70 -3.19 10.71 37.37
N ASP A 71 -4.12 11.16 38.23
CA ASP A 71 -5.13 12.18 37.87
C ASP A 71 -4.48 13.52 37.49
N ILE A 72 -3.41 13.94 38.16
CA ILE A 72 -2.68 15.17 37.83
C ILE A 72 -2.02 15.04 36.46
N ILE A 73 -1.35 13.91 36.20
CA ILE A 73 -0.65 13.65 34.95
C ILE A 73 -1.65 13.65 33.80
N ASP A 74 -2.75 12.90 33.91
CA ASP A 74 -3.77 12.80 32.88
C ASP A 74 -4.40 14.18 32.58
N LYS A 75 -4.77 14.94 33.59
CA LYS A 75 -5.32 16.30 33.42
C LYS A 75 -4.32 17.24 32.76
N ALA A 76 -3.06 17.23 33.20
CA ALA A 76 -2.01 18.12 32.70
C ALA A 76 -1.65 17.79 31.25
N VAL A 77 -1.49 16.51 30.91
CA VAL A 77 -1.15 16.04 29.57
C VAL A 77 -2.28 16.35 28.58
N ASN A 78 -3.53 16.09 28.96
CA ASN A 78 -4.68 16.41 28.13
C ASN A 78 -4.78 17.93 27.86
N GLU A 79 -4.63 18.78 28.91
CA GLU A 79 -4.66 20.24 28.77
C GLU A 79 -3.56 20.73 27.82
N ILE A 80 -2.34 20.15 27.87
CA ILE A 80 -1.23 20.54 27.00
C ILE A 80 -1.45 20.07 25.55
N PHE A 81 -1.93 18.83 25.37
CA PHE A 81 -2.08 18.27 24.02
C PHE A 81 -3.38 18.76 23.29
N GLU A 82 -4.36 19.24 24.02
CA GLU A 82 -5.54 19.89 23.43
C GLU A 82 -5.26 21.35 23.00
N ASP A 83 -4.24 22.00 23.57
CA ASP A 83 -3.84 23.35 23.19
C ASP A 83 -3.41 23.43 21.72
N ASP A 84 -4.09 24.23 20.92
CA ASP A 84 -3.78 24.42 19.49
C ASP A 84 -2.43 25.08 19.25
N ALA A 85 -1.90 25.84 20.23
CA ALA A 85 -0.58 26.42 20.15
C ALA A 85 0.52 25.34 20.14
N GLU A 86 0.24 24.17 20.71
CA GLU A 86 1.18 23.07 20.83
C GLU A 86 0.95 21.94 19.79
N LYS A 87 0.13 22.19 18.78
CA LYS A 87 -0.19 21.20 17.74
C LYS A 87 1.04 20.53 17.10
N ALA A 88 2.11 21.29 16.95
CA ALA A 88 3.38 20.79 16.38
C ALA A 88 4.18 19.89 17.33
N ASN A 89 3.85 19.89 18.61
CA ASN A 89 4.50 19.12 19.68
C ASN A 89 3.59 17.98 20.19
N ARG A 90 2.46 17.73 19.54
CA ARG A 90 1.57 16.61 19.88
C ARG A 90 2.22 15.27 19.53
N PRO A 91 2.05 14.23 20.36
CA PRO A 91 2.53 12.89 20.03
C PRO A 91 1.86 12.36 18.75
N LEU A 92 2.59 11.54 18.02
CA LEU A 92 2.01 10.79 16.91
C LEU A 92 0.90 9.86 17.44
N PRO A 93 -0.20 9.66 16.68
CA PRO A 93 -1.36 8.87 17.15
C PRO A 93 -1.03 7.44 17.58
N TYR A 94 0.05 6.89 17.09
CA TYR A 94 0.56 5.54 17.35
C TYR A 94 1.80 5.53 18.26
N ALA A 95 2.28 6.70 18.72
CA ALA A 95 3.41 6.82 19.63
C ALA A 95 2.92 7.16 21.04
N GLN A 96 2.82 6.14 21.88
CA GLN A 96 2.43 6.36 23.27
C GLN A 96 3.54 7.09 24.02
N PRO A 97 3.22 8.19 24.74
CA PRO A 97 4.18 8.85 25.60
C PRO A 97 4.69 7.91 26.70
N VAL A 98 6.01 7.87 26.86
CA VAL A 98 6.68 7.04 27.86
C VAL A 98 7.16 7.94 29.01
N MET A 99 6.78 7.59 30.22
CA MET A 99 7.23 8.30 31.41
C MET A 99 8.60 7.78 31.85
N GLU A 100 9.55 8.68 32.08
CA GLU A 100 10.89 8.30 32.54
C GLU A 100 10.88 7.71 33.95
N LYS A 101 10.14 8.33 34.83
CA LYS A 101 10.00 7.91 36.25
C LYS A 101 8.67 8.43 36.78
N MET A 102 7.94 7.57 37.52
CA MET A 102 6.76 8.02 38.25
C MET A 102 7.17 8.97 39.36
N PRO A 103 6.62 10.19 39.42
CA PRO A 103 6.98 11.14 40.44
C PRO A 103 6.38 10.77 41.80
N GLU A 104 7.10 11.12 42.88
CA GLU A 104 6.60 10.96 44.26
C GLU A 104 5.80 12.20 44.66
N LEU A 105 4.59 11.99 45.18
CA LEU A 105 3.74 13.08 45.63
C LEU A 105 4.19 13.61 47.01
N ASP A 106 4.58 14.89 47.04
CA ASP A 106 4.69 15.69 48.25
C ASP A 106 3.71 16.86 48.16
N VAL A 107 2.65 16.84 48.97
CA VAL A 107 1.57 17.85 48.94
C VAL A 107 2.08 19.26 49.25
N ALA A 108 3.29 19.36 49.84
CA ALA A 108 3.91 20.66 50.21
C ALA A 108 4.82 21.22 49.10
N LYS A 109 4.95 20.53 47.95
CA LYS A 109 5.86 20.90 46.86
C LYS A 109 5.18 20.86 45.51
N ASP A 110 5.79 21.52 44.53
CA ASP A 110 5.43 21.35 43.12
C ASP A 110 5.69 19.89 42.68
N LEU A 111 4.84 19.37 41.79
CA LEU A 111 5.01 18.06 41.19
C LEU A 111 5.61 18.22 39.79
N SER A 112 6.75 17.57 39.55
CA SER A 112 7.38 17.59 38.23
C SER A 112 7.51 16.17 37.68
N PHE A 113 7.21 16.01 36.39
CA PHE A 113 7.37 14.75 35.65
C PHE A 113 7.81 15.01 34.22
N SER A 114 8.36 13.99 33.58
CA SER A 114 8.78 14.06 32.17
C SER A 114 8.25 12.90 31.38
N LEU A 115 7.80 13.21 30.15
CA LEU A 115 7.33 12.25 29.15
C LEU A 115 8.21 12.36 27.91
N THR A 116 8.53 11.22 27.29
CA THR A 116 9.22 11.17 26.01
C THR A 116 8.30 10.51 24.99
N TYR A 117 8.15 11.10 23.81
CA TYR A 117 7.32 10.60 22.72
C TYR A 117 7.79 11.14 21.39
N ASP A 118 7.36 10.48 20.31
CA ASP A 118 7.67 10.88 18.95
C ASP A 118 6.65 11.90 18.42
N VAL A 119 7.15 12.92 17.72
CA VAL A 119 6.35 13.94 17.02
C VAL A 119 6.55 13.85 15.51
N TYR A 120 5.70 14.53 14.77
CA TYR A 120 5.86 14.61 13.31
C TYR A 120 7.15 15.38 12.95
N PRO A 121 8.02 14.82 12.08
CA PRO A 121 9.30 15.45 11.76
C PRO A 121 9.14 16.82 11.11
N LYS A 122 9.81 17.82 11.66
CA LYS A 122 9.91 19.17 11.11
C LYS A 122 11.17 19.26 10.25
N VAL A 123 11.01 19.25 8.93
CA VAL A 123 12.14 19.27 7.99
C VAL A 123 12.15 20.61 7.24
N ASP A 124 13.25 21.34 7.35
CA ASP A 124 13.46 22.55 6.59
C ASP A 124 14.16 22.21 5.26
N VAL A 125 13.34 22.04 4.23
CA VAL A 125 13.82 21.63 2.89
C VAL A 125 14.36 22.85 2.16
N LYS A 126 15.68 23.00 2.10
CA LYS A 126 16.35 24.19 1.51
C LYS A 126 17.18 23.90 0.25
N ASN A 127 17.61 22.67 0.08
CA ASN A 127 18.60 22.33 -0.94
C ASN A 127 17.97 21.85 -2.25
N PHE A 128 17.55 22.80 -3.10
CA PHE A 128 17.05 22.52 -4.46
C PHE A 128 18.12 22.67 -5.54
N SER A 129 19.21 23.39 -5.26
CA SER A 129 20.22 23.72 -6.26
C SER A 129 20.92 22.49 -6.84
N GLY A 130 21.11 22.48 -8.15
CA GLY A 130 21.80 21.41 -8.86
C GLY A 130 21.01 20.09 -8.98
N ILE A 131 19.71 20.09 -8.67
CA ILE A 131 18.83 18.96 -8.99
C ILE A 131 18.58 18.98 -10.49
N THR A 132 18.85 17.83 -11.14
CA THR A 132 18.58 17.64 -12.56
C THR A 132 17.76 16.39 -12.73
N ILE A 133 16.54 16.54 -13.26
CA ILE A 133 15.59 15.44 -13.49
C ILE A 133 15.69 15.01 -14.95
N LYS A 134 15.77 13.70 -15.18
CA LYS A 134 15.76 13.13 -16.52
C LYS A 134 14.33 12.74 -16.91
N GLU A 135 13.82 13.32 -17.98
CA GLU A 135 12.50 13.00 -18.51
C GLU A 135 12.60 11.90 -19.56
N PRO A 136 12.05 10.71 -19.34
CA PRO A 136 12.04 9.62 -20.31
C PRO A 136 11.47 10.07 -21.66
N GLN A 137 12.11 9.66 -22.75
CA GLN A 137 11.65 9.98 -24.10
C GLN A 137 10.95 8.76 -24.69
N VAL A 138 9.63 8.81 -24.82
CA VAL A 138 8.79 7.71 -25.31
C VAL A 138 7.98 8.20 -26.50
N ALA A 139 8.17 7.55 -27.65
CA ALA A 139 7.35 7.76 -28.83
C ALA A 139 6.26 6.67 -28.91
N ILE A 140 5.07 7.07 -29.32
CA ILE A 140 3.98 6.17 -29.67
C ILE A 140 3.89 6.20 -31.20
N GLY A 141 4.23 5.10 -31.84
CA GLY A 141 4.20 4.95 -33.29
C GLY A 141 3.23 3.88 -33.73
N ASP A 142 3.21 3.61 -35.03
CA ASP A 142 2.32 2.59 -35.62
C ASP A 142 2.52 1.20 -35.01
N LYS A 143 3.73 0.89 -34.55
CA LYS A 143 4.04 -0.40 -33.93
C LYS A 143 3.25 -0.58 -32.63
N GLU A 144 3.34 0.38 -31.73
CA GLU A 144 2.66 0.35 -30.41
C GLU A 144 1.14 0.37 -30.60
N ILE A 145 0.63 1.15 -31.55
CA ILE A 145 -0.79 1.21 -31.87
C ILE A 145 -1.28 -0.15 -32.41
N ASN A 146 -0.51 -0.79 -33.30
CA ASN A 146 -0.88 -2.11 -33.83
C ASN A 146 -0.80 -3.23 -32.78
N GLU A 147 0.14 -3.14 -31.84
CA GLU A 147 0.22 -4.07 -30.69
C GLU A 147 -1.02 -3.95 -29.79
N GLU A 148 -1.49 -2.73 -29.50
CA GLU A 148 -2.73 -2.54 -28.73
C GLU A 148 -3.98 -2.96 -29.52
N LEU A 149 -4.05 -2.68 -30.81
CA LEU A 149 -5.13 -3.17 -31.66
C LEU A 149 -5.20 -4.69 -31.68
N LYS A 150 -4.04 -5.36 -31.74
CA LYS A 150 -3.96 -6.82 -31.64
C LYS A 150 -4.46 -7.30 -30.28
N ALA A 151 -4.09 -6.64 -29.19
CA ALA A 151 -4.60 -6.95 -27.86
C ALA A 151 -6.12 -6.77 -27.76
N VAL A 152 -6.69 -5.77 -28.46
CA VAL A 152 -8.14 -5.59 -28.57
C VAL A 152 -8.78 -6.75 -29.34
N GLN A 153 -8.20 -7.18 -30.47
CA GLN A 153 -8.67 -8.36 -31.22
C GLN A 153 -8.66 -9.63 -30.35
N GLU A 154 -7.56 -9.86 -29.62
CA GLU A 154 -7.40 -11.03 -28.74
C GLU A 154 -8.42 -11.05 -27.61
N ARG A 155 -8.74 -9.88 -27.02
CA ARG A 155 -9.78 -9.74 -25.98
C ARG A 155 -11.19 -9.99 -26.52
N ASN A 156 -11.44 -9.66 -27.78
CA ASN A 156 -12.72 -9.87 -28.46
C ASN A 156 -12.75 -11.15 -29.29
N ALA A 157 -11.76 -12.03 -29.16
CA ALA A 157 -11.73 -13.29 -29.88
C ALA A 157 -12.85 -14.23 -29.41
N VAL A 158 -13.57 -14.79 -30.36
CA VAL A 158 -14.59 -15.80 -30.08
C VAL A 158 -13.94 -17.17 -30.07
N VAL A 159 -14.14 -17.91 -29.00
CA VAL A 159 -13.65 -19.29 -28.90
C VAL A 159 -14.65 -20.23 -29.55
N ILE A 160 -14.21 -20.88 -30.62
CA ILE A 160 -15.02 -21.83 -31.41
C ILE A 160 -14.39 -23.23 -31.40
N ASP A 161 -15.23 -24.27 -31.48
CA ASP A 161 -14.75 -25.64 -31.60
C ASP A 161 -14.13 -25.87 -32.96
N LYS A 162 -12.96 -26.51 -32.98
CA LYS A 162 -12.32 -26.97 -34.22
C LYS A 162 -13.00 -28.25 -34.70
N LYS A 163 -13.03 -28.47 -36.00
CA LYS A 163 -13.64 -29.70 -36.57
C LYS A 163 -12.91 -30.95 -36.08
N ASP A 164 -13.62 -32.04 -35.94
CA ASP A 164 -13.10 -33.28 -35.36
C ASP A 164 -11.94 -33.92 -36.16
N ASP A 165 -11.84 -33.62 -37.45
CA ASP A 165 -10.77 -34.08 -38.35
C ASP A 165 -9.53 -33.16 -38.39
N GLU A 166 -9.63 -31.99 -37.76
CA GLU A 166 -8.52 -31.04 -37.69
C GLU A 166 -7.58 -31.39 -36.53
N LYS A 167 -6.30 -31.03 -36.69
CA LYS A 167 -5.26 -31.29 -35.72
C LYS A 167 -5.05 -30.15 -34.75
N VAL A 168 -4.53 -30.45 -33.58
CA VAL A 168 -4.00 -29.44 -32.63
C VAL A 168 -2.88 -28.67 -33.31
N GLU A 169 -2.95 -27.38 -33.31
CA GLU A 169 -1.92 -26.43 -33.72
C GLU A 169 -1.48 -25.58 -32.54
N LYS A 170 -0.35 -24.90 -32.68
CA LYS A 170 0.12 -23.94 -31.68
C LYS A 170 -0.97 -22.90 -31.42
N ASP A 171 -1.08 -22.44 -30.17
CA ASP A 171 -2.06 -21.46 -29.67
C ASP A 171 -3.52 -21.95 -29.68
N ASN A 172 -3.79 -23.22 -30.04
CA ASN A 172 -5.11 -23.79 -29.85
C ASN A 172 -5.40 -24.04 -28.35
N ILE A 173 -6.64 -23.85 -27.94
CA ILE A 173 -7.12 -24.23 -26.62
C ILE A 173 -7.48 -25.71 -26.66
N VAL A 174 -6.74 -26.53 -25.94
CA VAL A 174 -6.89 -27.98 -25.95
C VAL A 174 -7.40 -28.47 -24.62
N THR A 175 -8.40 -29.35 -24.66
CA THR A 175 -8.84 -30.09 -23.47
C THR A 175 -8.32 -31.52 -23.58
N ILE A 176 -7.67 -31.98 -22.53
CA ILE A 176 -7.11 -33.35 -22.48
C ILE A 176 -7.49 -34.09 -21.21
N ASN A 177 -7.53 -35.42 -21.31
CA ASN A 177 -7.42 -36.31 -20.17
C ASN A 177 -6.00 -36.86 -20.16
N TYR A 178 -5.33 -36.86 -19.01
CA TYR A 178 -4.00 -37.44 -18.89
C TYR A 178 -3.80 -38.17 -17.55
N ALA A 179 -2.88 -39.13 -17.56
CA ALA A 179 -2.44 -39.85 -16.36
C ALA A 179 -0.97 -40.29 -16.54
N GLU A 180 -0.24 -40.41 -15.43
CA GLU A 180 1.03 -41.16 -15.46
C GLU A 180 0.75 -42.64 -15.70
N LEU A 181 1.64 -43.31 -16.45
CA LEU A 181 1.57 -44.74 -16.75
C LEU A 181 2.73 -45.44 -16.08
N ASP A 182 2.48 -46.66 -15.56
CA ASP A 182 3.49 -47.57 -15.09
C ASP A 182 4.28 -48.23 -16.26
N GLU A 183 5.22 -49.10 -15.95
CA GLU A 183 6.02 -49.79 -16.97
C GLU A 183 5.14 -50.69 -17.87
N ASN A 184 4.00 -51.15 -17.36
CA ASN A 184 3.05 -52.02 -18.07
C ASN A 184 2.01 -51.24 -18.86
N GLY A 185 2.01 -49.90 -18.76
CA GLY A 185 1.06 -49.03 -19.44
C GLY A 185 -0.27 -48.78 -18.70
N ASN A 186 -0.37 -49.17 -17.41
CA ASN A 186 -1.55 -48.91 -16.61
C ASN A 186 -1.46 -47.50 -15.96
N GLU A 187 -2.61 -46.85 -15.76
CA GLU A 187 -2.68 -45.56 -15.09
C GLU A 187 -2.27 -45.68 -13.61
N ILE A 188 -1.41 -44.80 -13.16
CA ILE A 188 -1.00 -44.70 -11.75
C ILE A 188 -2.09 -43.99 -10.97
N ALA A 189 -2.58 -44.61 -9.89
CA ALA A 189 -3.65 -44.07 -9.05
C ALA A 189 -3.28 -42.67 -8.50
N GLY A 190 -4.23 -41.71 -8.60
CA GLY A 190 -4.08 -40.36 -8.09
C GLY A 190 -3.40 -39.37 -9.07
N THR A 191 -2.88 -39.82 -10.21
CA THR A 191 -2.24 -38.97 -11.21
C THR A 191 -3.19 -38.54 -12.33
N LYS A 192 -4.34 -39.20 -12.45
CA LYS A 192 -5.33 -38.92 -13.48
C LYS A 192 -5.93 -37.51 -13.33
N ARG A 193 -5.99 -36.80 -14.46
CA ARG A 193 -6.72 -35.53 -14.61
C ARG A 193 -7.61 -35.62 -15.82
N GLU A 194 -8.86 -35.25 -15.64
CA GLU A 194 -9.87 -35.20 -16.71
C GLU A 194 -10.20 -33.75 -17.01
N ASP A 195 -10.59 -33.46 -18.25
CA ASP A 195 -10.98 -32.16 -18.75
C ASP A 195 -9.99 -31.01 -18.44
N PHE A 196 -8.70 -31.33 -18.47
CA PHE A 196 -7.67 -30.33 -18.25
C PHE A 196 -7.52 -29.45 -19.50
N VAL A 197 -7.74 -28.14 -19.33
CA VAL A 197 -7.70 -27.13 -20.40
C VAL A 197 -6.43 -26.35 -20.36
N PHE A 198 -5.74 -26.21 -21.50
CA PHE A 198 -4.54 -25.39 -21.65
C PHE A 198 -4.42 -24.88 -23.07
N THR A 199 -3.48 -23.96 -23.31
CA THR A 199 -3.14 -23.49 -24.67
C THR A 199 -1.90 -24.22 -25.16
N ALA A 200 -1.96 -24.87 -26.31
CA ALA A 200 -0.85 -25.63 -26.90
C ALA A 200 0.34 -24.70 -27.18
N GLY A 201 1.54 -25.13 -26.76
CA GLY A 201 2.78 -24.39 -26.99
C GLY A 201 3.06 -23.24 -26.01
N THR A 202 2.42 -23.21 -24.82
CA THR A 202 2.59 -22.13 -23.83
C THR A 202 3.25 -22.56 -22.51
N ASP A 203 3.75 -23.80 -22.40
CA ASP A 203 4.38 -24.35 -21.19
C ASP A 203 3.45 -24.30 -19.95
N GLY A 204 2.14 -24.51 -20.17
CA GLY A 204 1.07 -24.41 -19.16
C GLY A 204 0.72 -25.73 -18.47
N THR A 205 1.31 -26.87 -18.85
CA THR A 205 1.00 -28.17 -18.26
C THR A 205 2.06 -28.61 -17.23
N PHE A 206 1.61 -29.33 -16.18
CA PHE A 206 2.51 -29.79 -15.12
C PHE A 206 3.68 -30.62 -15.61
N TYR A 207 3.45 -31.44 -16.66
CA TYR A 207 4.47 -32.30 -17.24
C TYR A 207 5.17 -31.67 -18.45
N GLY A 208 4.88 -30.41 -18.79
CA GLY A 208 5.43 -29.71 -19.96
C GLY A 208 5.14 -30.43 -21.27
N ILE A 209 3.95 -31.02 -21.42
CA ILE A 209 3.52 -31.79 -22.60
C ILE A 209 2.78 -30.96 -23.65
N ASP A 210 2.81 -29.66 -23.52
CA ASP A 210 2.05 -28.68 -24.34
C ASP A 210 2.40 -28.79 -25.82
N ASP A 211 3.66 -28.97 -26.15
CA ASP A 211 4.12 -29.14 -27.52
C ASP A 211 3.88 -30.58 -28.03
N ASP A 212 3.84 -31.57 -27.15
CA ASP A 212 3.73 -32.98 -27.52
C ASP A 212 2.34 -33.35 -28.05
N VAL A 213 1.32 -32.54 -27.73
CA VAL A 213 -0.06 -32.70 -28.23
C VAL A 213 -0.28 -32.07 -29.60
N ILE A 214 0.65 -31.23 -30.06
CA ILE A 214 0.57 -30.60 -31.38
C ILE A 214 0.58 -31.70 -32.43
N GLY A 215 -0.36 -31.61 -33.41
CA GLY A 215 -0.56 -32.60 -34.45
C GLY A 215 -1.53 -33.72 -34.13
N MET A 216 -1.97 -33.87 -32.83
CA MET A 216 -2.99 -34.82 -32.42
C MET A 216 -4.40 -34.34 -32.87
N LYS A 217 -5.32 -35.29 -33.05
CA LYS A 217 -6.72 -35.01 -33.34
C LYS A 217 -7.59 -35.23 -32.13
N LYS A 218 -8.79 -34.70 -32.15
CA LYS A 218 -9.82 -35.02 -31.14
C LYS A 218 -10.08 -36.51 -31.06
N GLY A 219 -10.11 -37.07 -29.87
CA GLY A 219 -10.26 -38.49 -29.60
C GLY A 219 -8.98 -39.30 -29.73
N GLU A 220 -7.88 -38.73 -30.17
CA GLU A 220 -6.60 -39.43 -30.31
C GLU A 220 -5.93 -39.56 -28.93
N THR A 221 -5.36 -40.76 -28.68
CA THR A 221 -4.59 -41.07 -27.48
C THR A 221 -3.15 -41.32 -27.86
N LYS A 222 -2.21 -40.72 -27.11
CA LYS A 222 -0.78 -40.85 -27.31
C LYS A 222 -0.07 -41.05 -25.97
N THR A 223 0.93 -41.92 -25.96
CA THR A 223 1.85 -42.04 -24.80
C THR A 223 3.08 -41.19 -25.06
N ILE A 224 3.30 -40.24 -24.16
CA ILE A 224 4.46 -39.32 -24.19
C ILE A 224 5.43 -39.76 -23.13
N THR A 225 6.72 -39.97 -23.49
CA THR A 225 7.77 -40.24 -22.54
C THR A 225 8.65 -39.03 -22.42
N LYS A 226 8.74 -38.47 -21.20
CA LYS A 226 9.51 -37.26 -20.92
C LYS A 226 10.55 -37.48 -19.84
N THR A 227 11.79 -37.08 -20.11
CA THR A 227 12.88 -37.14 -19.14
C THR A 227 13.24 -35.73 -18.71
N TYR A 228 13.23 -35.50 -17.40
CA TYR A 228 13.48 -34.20 -16.79
C TYR A 228 14.94 -34.11 -16.33
N ALA A 229 15.52 -32.93 -16.48
CA ALA A 229 16.87 -32.65 -16.02
C ALA A 229 16.98 -32.73 -14.48
N LYS A 230 18.16 -32.97 -13.94
CA LYS A 230 18.36 -33.04 -12.48
C LYS A 230 18.15 -31.70 -11.77
N ASP A 231 18.25 -30.62 -12.52
CA ASP A 231 18.05 -29.20 -12.12
C ASP A 231 16.75 -28.65 -12.63
N ASP A 232 15.74 -29.50 -12.91
CA ASP A 232 14.43 -29.06 -13.33
C ASP A 232 13.79 -28.17 -12.26
N LYS A 233 13.09 -27.12 -12.71
CA LYS A 233 12.38 -26.16 -11.83
C LYS A 233 11.36 -26.83 -10.92
N ASN A 234 10.80 -27.96 -11.36
CA ASN A 234 9.87 -28.76 -10.58
C ASN A 234 10.61 -29.87 -9.85
N GLU A 235 10.88 -29.68 -8.56
CA GLU A 235 11.60 -30.62 -7.72
C GLU A 235 11.00 -32.04 -7.74
N SER A 236 9.69 -32.17 -7.96
CA SER A 236 9.00 -33.48 -8.00
C SER A 236 9.23 -34.24 -9.31
N LEU A 237 9.70 -33.57 -10.35
CA LEU A 237 10.02 -34.15 -11.66
C LEU A 237 11.52 -34.27 -11.89
N ALA A 238 12.33 -33.49 -11.18
CA ALA A 238 13.77 -33.40 -11.37
C ALA A 238 14.46 -34.77 -11.36
N GLY A 239 15.23 -35.08 -12.43
CA GLY A 239 15.96 -36.31 -12.60
C GLY A 239 15.12 -37.56 -12.86
N THR A 240 13.82 -37.44 -13.10
CA THR A 240 12.90 -38.55 -13.35
C THR A 240 12.59 -38.71 -14.84
N THR A 241 12.16 -39.91 -15.22
CA THR A 241 11.54 -40.16 -16.53
C THR A 241 10.11 -40.62 -16.30
N LYS A 242 9.15 -39.89 -16.93
CA LYS A 242 7.73 -40.18 -16.80
C LYS A 242 7.13 -40.60 -18.11
N LYS A 243 6.21 -41.57 -18.06
CA LYS A 243 5.35 -41.91 -19.18
C LYS A 243 3.97 -41.37 -18.92
N ILE A 244 3.44 -40.55 -19.79
CA ILE A 244 2.15 -39.86 -19.63
C ILE A 244 1.22 -40.31 -20.78
N GLY A 245 0.12 -40.93 -20.45
CA GLY A 245 -0.98 -41.19 -21.39
C GLY A 245 -1.83 -39.95 -21.54
N VAL A 246 -2.00 -39.46 -22.75
CA VAL A 246 -2.76 -38.25 -23.06
C VAL A 246 -3.82 -38.54 -24.09
N THR A 247 -5.06 -38.14 -23.82
CA THR A 247 -6.18 -38.20 -24.78
C THR A 247 -6.73 -36.80 -25.01
N VAL A 248 -6.80 -36.34 -26.25
CA VAL A 248 -7.39 -35.04 -26.61
C VAL A 248 -8.90 -35.20 -26.66
N THR A 249 -9.64 -34.47 -25.83
CA THR A 249 -11.12 -34.52 -25.77
C THR A 249 -11.79 -33.38 -26.55
N ALA A 250 -11.17 -32.19 -26.59
CA ALA A 250 -11.65 -31.06 -27.36
C ALA A 250 -10.50 -30.19 -27.87
N ILE A 251 -10.72 -29.58 -29.04
CA ILE A 251 -9.80 -28.62 -29.62
C ILE A 251 -10.62 -27.38 -29.96
N LYS A 252 -10.20 -26.22 -29.46
CA LYS A 252 -10.85 -24.94 -29.74
C LYS A 252 -9.81 -23.95 -30.25
N ILE A 253 -10.28 -23.05 -31.13
CA ILE A 253 -9.46 -21.96 -31.65
C ILE A 253 -10.03 -20.61 -31.19
N ARG A 254 -9.15 -19.65 -31.00
CA ARG A 254 -9.55 -18.26 -30.86
C ARG A 254 -9.69 -17.67 -32.25
N ASN A 255 -10.93 -17.47 -32.68
CA ASN A 255 -11.22 -16.79 -33.95
C ASN A 255 -11.12 -15.29 -33.68
N LEU A 256 -10.04 -14.68 -34.18
CA LEU A 256 -9.82 -13.24 -34.03
C LEU A 256 -10.76 -12.51 -35.04
N PRO A 257 -11.55 -11.53 -34.55
CA PRO A 257 -12.35 -10.70 -35.45
C PRO A 257 -11.45 -9.90 -36.40
N ALA A 258 -11.97 -9.53 -37.58
CA ALA A 258 -11.24 -8.65 -38.48
C ALA A 258 -11.00 -7.28 -37.84
N LEU A 259 -9.94 -6.56 -38.25
CA LEU A 259 -9.72 -5.17 -37.86
C LEU A 259 -10.53 -4.25 -38.77
N ASP A 260 -11.81 -4.10 -38.47
CA ASP A 260 -12.79 -3.32 -39.26
C ASP A 260 -13.72 -2.52 -38.31
N ASP A 261 -14.71 -1.90 -38.92
CA ASP A 261 -15.68 -1.07 -38.20
C ASP A 261 -16.62 -1.91 -37.31
N GLU A 262 -16.84 -3.18 -37.65
CA GLU A 262 -17.65 -4.11 -36.84
C GLU A 262 -16.97 -4.39 -35.52
N LEU A 263 -15.67 -4.71 -35.51
CA LEU A 263 -14.90 -4.87 -34.30
C LEU A 263 -14.95 -3.60 -33.43
N ALA A 264 -14.82 -2.41 -34.03
CA ALA A 264 -14.87 -1.16 -33.26
C ALA A 264 -16.22 -0.98 -32.55
N GLN A 265 -17.34 -1.30 -33.24
CA GLN A 265 -18.68 -1.24 -32.65
C GLN A 265 -18.90 -2.32 -31.59
N ASP A 266 -18.34 -3.51 -31.75
CA ASP A 266 -18.39 -4.59 -30.75
C ASP A 266 -17.63 -4.21 -29.47
N VAL A 267 -16.52 -3.46 -29.57
CA VAL A 267 -15.77 -2.95 -28.43
C VAL A 267 -16.58 -1.92 -27.64
N SER A 268 -17.26 -0.98 -28.32
CA SER A 268 -18.13 -0.01 -27.68
C SER A 268 -19.01 0.71 -28.70
N GLU A 269 -20.28 0.94 -28.36
CA GLU A 269 -21.25 1.72 -29.13
C GLU A 269 -20.80 3.16 -29.44
N LYS A 270 -19.83 3.69 -28.71
CA LYS A 270 -19.25 5.03 -28.96
C LYS A 270 -18.42 5.09 -30.25
N TYR A 271 -17.89 3.96 -30.73
CA TYR A 271 -17.10 3.89 -31.96
C TYR A 271 -17.96 3.53 -33.12
N LYS A 272 -17.88 4.31 -34.18
CA LYS A 272 -18.60 4.04 -35.46
C LYS A 272 -17.67 3.39 -36.49
N THR A 273 -16.39 3.68 -36.39
CA THR A 273 -15.36 3.23 -37.31
C THR A 273 -14.13 2.74 -36.58
N LEU A 274 -13.32 1.90 -37.23
CA LEU A 274 -12.00 1.49 -36.73
C LEU A 274 -11.09 2.70 -36.47
N ASP A 275 -11.23 3.77 -37.21
CA ASP A 275 -10.47 5.01 -37.03
C ASP A 275 -10.83 5.71 -35.69
N ASP A 276 -12.10 5.66 -35.28
CA ASP A 276 -12.53 6.18 -33.97
C ASP A 276 -11.87 5.39 -32.83
N LEU A 277 -11.86 4.06 -32.93
CA LEU A 277 -11.19 3.18 -31.97
C LEU A 277 -9.68 3.47 -31.92
N LYS A 278 -9.01 3.60 -33.07
CA LYS A 278 -7.59 3.95 -33.14
C LYS A 278 -7.27 5.28 -32.49
N LYS A 279 -8.06 6.31 -32.75
CA LYS A 279 -7.89 7.63 -32.11
C LYS A 279 -8.02 7.57 -30.60
N ASP A 280 -8.97 6.79 -30.10
CA ASP A 280 -9.17 6.63 -28.66
C ASP A 280 -8.02 5.83 -28.02
N ILE A 281 -7.52 4.79 -28.68
CA ILE A 281 -6.33 4.03 -28.27
C ILE A 281 -5.14 4.98 -28.15
N VAL A 282 -4.85 5.78 -29.18
CA VAL A 282 -3.73 6.75 -29.15
C VAL A 282 -3.89 7.74 -28.02
N LYS A 283 -5.09 8.30 -27.84
CA LYS A 283 -5.40 9.23 -26.75
C LYS A 283 -5.14 8.58 -25.36
N ASN A 284 -5.57 7.34 -25.18
CA ASN A 284 -5.40 6.62 -23.92
C ASN A 284 -3.92 6.29 -23.66
N MET A 285 -3.18 5.87 -24.69
CA MET A 285 -1.75 5.61 -24.61
C MET A 285 -0.96 6.90 -24.29
N GLU A 286 -1.26 8.02 -24.95
CA GLU A 286 -0.63 9.31 -24.65
C GLU A 286 -0.91 9.74 -23.21
N SER A 287 -2.15 9.63 -22.74
CA SER A 287 -2.53 9.95 -21.36
C SER A 287 -1.85 9.04 -20.33
N ALA A 288 -1.70 7.74 -20.64
CA ALA A 288 -0.98 6.80 -19.79
C ALA A 288 0.53 7.13 -19.74
N LYS A 289 1.12 7.42 -20.91
CA LYS A 289 2.52 7.84 -21.03
C LYS A 289 2.80 9.09 -20.20
N GLU A 290 1.98 10.13 -20.35
CA GLU A 290 2.15 11.39 -19.61
C GLU A 290 2.11 11.17 -18.10
N ARG A 291 1.13 10.40 -17.61
CA ARG A 291 1.03 10.06 -16.18
C ARG A 291 2.26 9.32 -15.69
N ARG A 292 2.70 8.30 -16.42
CA ARG A 292 3.86 7.50 -16.01
C ARG A 292 5.16 8.29 -16.03
N ILE A 293 5.34 9.14 -17.03
CA ILE A 293 6.49 10.05 -17.08
C ILE A 293 6.46 11.03 -15.91
N ALA A 294 5.29 11.60 -15.59
CA ALA A 294 5.14 12.49 -14.43
C ALA A 294 5.48 11.77 -13.12
N GLU A 295 4.99 10.54 -12.94
CA GLU A 295 5.30 9.72 -11.77
C GLU A 295 6.79 9.43 -11.63
N ILE A 296 7.46 9.00 -12.71
CA ILE A 296 8.91 8.75 -12.72
C ILE A 296 9.68 10.03 -12.37
N LYS A 297 9.29 11.16 -12.94
CA LYS A 297 9.91 12.47 -12.65
C LYS A 297 9.71 12.88 -11.19
N ASN A 298 8.49 12.72 -10.66
CA ASN A 298 8.18 13.05 -9.27
C ASN A 298 8.99 12.16 -8.31
N ASN A 299 9.06 10.87 -8.57
CA ASN A 299 9.84 9.93 -7.76
C ASN A 299 11.35 10.23 -7.80
N ASP A 300 11.92 10.58 -8.97
CA ASP A 300 13.33 10.99 -9.07
C ASP A 300 13.57 12.32 -8.32
N LEU A 301 12.67 13.29 -8.46
CA LEU A 301 12.74 14.56 -7.74
C LEU A 301 12.73 14.36 -6.23
N LEU A 302 11.76 13.61 -5.70
CA LEU A 302 11.65 13.33 -4.27
C LEU A 302 12.85 12.56 -3.74
N SER A 303 13.34 11.56 -4.49
CA SER A 303 14.54 10.82 -4.12
C SER A 303 15.74 11.75 -3.93
N ARG A 304 15.96 12.68 -4.87
CA ARG A 304 17.05 13.65 -4.80
C ARG A 304 16.86 14.68 -3.70
N LEU A 305 15.61 15.08 -3.42
CA LEU A 305 15.30 15.97 -2.30
C LEU A 305 15.59 15.30 -0.96
N VAL A 306 15.24 14.03 -0.79
CA VAL A 306 15.57 13.22 0.40
C VAL A 306 17.09 13.12 0.58
N GLU A 307 17.83 12.82 -0.50
CA GLU A 307 19.30 12.70 -0.47
C GLU A 307 19.99 14.02 -0.09
N LYS A 308 19.48 15.15 -0.57
CA LYS A 308 20.04 16.46 -0.30
C LYS A 308 19.62 17.09 1.03
N ASN A 309 18.57 16.60 1.62
CA ASN A 309 18.02 17.07 2.90
C ASN A 309 17.89 15.88 3.86
N PRO A 310 19.02 15.30 4.33
CA PRO A 310 18.99 14.14 5.20
C PRO A 310 18.33 14.45 6.54
N PHE A 311 17.44 13.58 6.99
CA PHE A 311 16.83 13.59 8.32
C PHE A 311 16.42 12.19 8.73
N ASP A 312 16.25 11.99 10.03
CA ASP A 312 15.79 10.74 10.59
C ASP A 312 14.28 10.78 10.83
N ILE A 313 13.63 9.65 10.67
CA ILE A 313 12.23 9.48 11.04
C ILE A 313 12.10 8.73 12.35
N PRO A 314 11.02 8.98 13.13
CA PRO A 314 10.73 8.21 14.34
C PRO A 314 10.57 6.73 14.04
N SER A 315 11.12 5.89 14.92
CA SER A 315 10.94 4.44 14.78
C SER A 315 9.48 4.01 14.93
N SER A 316 8.68 4.71 15.72
CA SER A 316 7.24 4.49 15.84
C SER A 316 6.52 4.70 14.50
N MET A 317 6.94 5.72 13.72
CA MET A 317 6.36 6.00 12.39
C MET A 317 6.69 4.89 11.39
N LEU A 318 7.96 4.44 11.35
CA LEU A 318 8.36 3.34 10.47
C LEU A 318 7.64 2.05 10.85
N ASN A 319 7.57 1.73 12.16
CA ASN A 319 6.88 0.53 12.63
C ASN A 319 5.38 0.56 12.30
N ALA A 320 4.71 1.70 12.47
CA ALA A 320 3.30 1.84 12.12
C ALA A 320 3.07 1.63 10.62
N GLU A 321 3.94 2.16 9.76
CA GLU A 321 3.88 1.97 8.32
C GLU A 321 4.07 0.49 7.93
N LEU A 322 5.07 -0.17 8.51
CA LEU A 322 5.33 -1.58 8.25
C LEU A 322 4.16 -2.48 8.71
N GLU A 323 3.57 -2.19 9.87
CA GLU A 323 2.38 -2.89 10.35
C GLU A 323 1.17 -2.66 9.41
N ASN A 324 0.93 -1.42 8.99
CA ASN A 324 -0.13 -1.12 8.03
C ASN A 324 0.06 -1.85 6.70
N ARG A 325 1.29 -1.93 6.20
CA ARG A 325 1.62 -2.68 4.99
C ARG A 325 1.36 -4.17 5.17
N TRP A 326 1.68 -4.74 6.35
CA TRP A 326 1.37 -6.11 6.68
C TRP A 326 -0.14 -6.39 6.70
N TYR A 327 -0.93 -5.49 7.32
CA TYR A 327 -2.39 -5.57 7.31
C TYR A 327 -2.96 -5.50 5.88
N SER A 328 -2.46 -4.58 5.06
CA SER A 328 -2.89 -4.44 3.67
C SER A 328 -2.59 -5.70 2.86
N MET A 329 -1.43 -6.31 3.06
CA MET A 329 -1.08 -7.59 2.44
C MET A 329 -2.04 -8.71 2.86
N ALA A 330 -2.38 -8.81 4.15
CA ALA A 330 -3.34 -9.79 4.61
C ALA A 330 -4.71 -9.59 3.95
N GLN A 331 -5.19 -8.36 3.80
CA GLN A 331 -6.44 -8.05 3.09
C GLN A 331 -6.37 -8.43 1.60
N GLN A 332 -5.25 -8.16 0.94
CA GLN A 332 -5.05 -8.54 -0.47
C GLN A 332 -5.11 -10.06 -0.67
N PHE A 333 -4.58 -10.83 0.27
CA PHE A 333 -4.67 -12.30 0.30
C PHE A 333 -5.99 -12.81 0.87
N GLN A 334 -6.95 -11.93 1.18
CA GLN A 334 -8.26 -12.27 1.79
C GLN A 334 -8.11 -13.12 3.06
N THR A 335 -7.12 -12.79 3.88
CA THR A 335 -6.77 -13.52 5.11
C THR A 335 -6.59 -12.58 6.30
N THR A 336 -6.35 -13.12 7.50
CA THR A 336 -6.00 -12.31 8.67
C THR A 336 -4.48 -12.18 8.83
N PRO A 337 -3.98 -11.15 9.53
CA PRO A 337 -2.55 -10.99 9.81
C PRO A 337 -1.91 -12.22 10.47
N GLU A 338 -2.66 -12.91 11.35
CA GLU A 338 -2.18 -14.11 12.04
C GLU A 338 -2.12 -15.34 11.12
N GLN A 339 -3.05 -15.45 10.17
CA GLN A 339 -3.03 -16.50 9.16
C GLN A 339 -1.92 -16.26 8.14
N LEU A 340 -1.71 -15.00 7.75
CA LEU A 340 -0.61 -14.60 6.86
C LEU A 340 0.75 -14.96 7.49
N ASP A 341 0.94 -14.69 8.79
CA ASP A 341 2.16 -15.05 9.53
C ASP A 341 2.40 -16.56 9.51
N LYS A 342 1.35 -17.37 9.71
CA LYS A 342 1.43 -18.84 9.61
C LYS A 342 1.80 -19.31 8.19
N MET A 343 1.27 -18.66 7.16
CA MET A 343 1.60 -19.00 5.75
C MET A 343 3.09 -18.78 5.48
N PHE A 344 3.63 -17.62 5.85
CA PHE A 344 5.05 -17.33 5.67
C PHE A 344 5.95 -18.18 6.56
N SER A 345 5.54 -18.46 7.80
CA SER A 345 6.28 -19.35 8.71
C SER A 345 6.40 -20.75 8.14
N SER A 346 5.40 -21.24 7.42
CA SER A 346 5.45 -22.53 6.71
C SER A 346 6.47 -22.51 5.56
N ALA A 347 6.74 -21.35 4.97
CA ALA A 347 7.77 -21.11 3.96
C ALA A 347 9.15 -20.75 4.58
N LYS A 348 9.34 -20.91 5.90
CA LYS A 348 10.54 -20.55 6.67
C LYS A 348 10.91 -19.07 6.63
N GLN A 349 9.94 -18.20 6.44
CA GLN A 349 10.08 -16.74 6.56
C GLN A 349 9.25 -16.25 7.74
N THR A 350 9.82 -15.37 8.58
CA THR A 350 9.07 -14.76 9.68
C THR A 350 8.54 -13.39 9.29
N LYS A 351 7.46 -12.95 9.93
CA LYS A 351 6.97 -11.57 9.79
C LYS A 351 8.11 -10.56 9.97
N ALA A 352 8.97 -10.77 10.98
CA ALA A 352 10.08 -9.88 11.28
C ALA A 352 11.10 -9.78 10.12
N ASP A 353 11.37 -10.89 9.42
CA ASP A 353 12.27 -10.89 8.26
C ASP A 353 11.67 -10.08 7.11
N ILE A 354 10.37 -10.26 6.84
CA ILE A 354 9.65 -9.54 5.78
C ILE A 354 9.58 -8.04 6.10
N LEU A 355 9.23 -7.67 7.33
CA LEU A 355 9.20 -6.26 7.74
C LEU A 355 10.59 -5.61 7.63
N LYS A 356 11.66 -6.34 7.97
CA LYS A 356 13.05 -5.89 7.82
C LYS A 356 13.42 -5.67 6.36
N GLU A 357 12.97 -6.52 5.45
CA GLU A 357 13.16 -6.36 4.00
C GLU A 357 12.43 -5.12 3.48
N TRP A 358 11.21 -4.87 3.95
CA TRP A 358 10.42 -3.71 3.54
C TRP A 358 10.90 -2.38 4.13
N ALA A 359 11.58 -2.41 5.27
CA ALA A 359 11.95 -1.21 6.02
C ALA A 359 12.67 -0.14 5.18
N PRO A 360 13.69 -0.44 4.33
CA PRO A 360 14.38 0.59 3.56
C PRO A 360 13.46 1.31 2.56
N ALA A 361 12.57 0.57 1.88
CA ALA A 361 11.63 1.14 0.93
C ALA A 361 10.55 1.97 1.65
N SER A 362 10.02 1.49 2.76
CA SER A 362 9.05 2.20 3.60
C SER A 362 9.65 3.46 4.20
N GLU A 363 10.90 3.42 4.66
CA GLU A 363 11.61 4.61 5.16
C GLU A 363 11.77 5.68 4.07
N LYS A 364 12.18 5.28 2.86
CA LYS A 364 12.31 6.20 1.73
C LYS A 364 10.97 6.83 1.37
N MET A 365 9.90 6.05 1.34
CA MET A 365 8.54 6.52 1.06
C MET A 365 8.09 7.53 2.13
N LEU A 366 8.27 7.22 3.42
CA LEU A 366 7.92 8.12 4.52
C LEU A 366 8.71 9.42 4.45
N LYS A 367 10.02 9.36 4.16
CA LYS A 367 10.86 10.56 3.97
C LYS A 367 10.35 11.43 2.83
N SER A 368 9.98 10.83 1.71
CA SER A 368 9.40 11.55 0.57
C SER A 368 8.11 12.26 0.95
N ARG A 369 7.20 11.55 1.64
CA ARG A 369 5.92 12.13 2.11
C ARG A 369 6.14 13.28 3.09
N ILE A 370 7.06 13.13 4.05
CA ILE A 370 7.39 14.17 5.01
C ILE A 370 7.94 15.42 4.32
N ILE A 371 8.78 15.27 3.29
CA ILE A 371 9.27 16.39 2.48
C ILE A 371 8.11 17.10 1.78
N VAL A 372 7.22 16.37 1.14
CA VAL A 372 6.04 16.93 0.46
C VAL A 372 5.18 17.72 1.45
N ASP A 373 4.83 17.14 2.58
CA ASP A 373 4.01 17.79 3.61
C ASP A 373 4.67 19.06 4.17
N ASN A 374 5.98 19.02 4.44
CA ASN A 374 6.70 20.19 4.94
C ASN A 374 6.79 21.30 3.88
N LEU A 375 6.98 20.95 2.59
CA LEU A 375 7.02 21.92 1.50
C LEU A 375 5.64 22.56 1.26
N ILE A 376 4.57 21.78 1.27
CA ILE A 376 3.19 22.29 1.15
C ILE A 376 2.92 23.33 2.24
N ARG A 377 3.30 23.02 3.49
CA ARG A 377 3.12 23.95 4.63
C ARG A 377 4.03 25.17 4.51
N ALA A 378 5.31 24.99 4.23
CA ALA A 378 6.28 26.09 4.15
C ALA A 378 5.97 27.07 3.02
N ARG A 379 5.41 26.58 1.92
CA ARG A 379 5.00 27.41 0.76
C ARG A 379 3.57 27.92 0.83
N ASN A 380 2.84 27.55 1.89
CA ASN A 380 1.43 27.89 2.07
C ASN A 380 0.54 27.50 0.86
N ILE A 381 0.82 26.31 0.27
CA ILE A 381 0.06 25.84 -0.89
C ILE A 381 -1.37 25.53 -0.45
N SER A 382 -2.31 26.23 -1.06
CA SER A 382 -3.75 26.09 -0.81
C SER A 382 -4.50 25.74 -2.08
N VAL A 383 -5.64 25.10 -1.93
CA VAL A 383 -6.56 24.74 -3.01
C VAL A 383 -7.79 25.59 -2.92
N THR A 384 -8.09 26.32 -3.99
CA THR A 384 -9.29 27.14 -4.11
C THR A 384 -10.47 26.33 -4.67
N PRO A 385 -11.72 26.81 -4.55
CA PRO A 385 -12.86 26.19 -5.21
C PRO A 385 -12.69 26.06 -6.72
N GLU A 386 -12.00 27.03 -7.36
CA GLU A 386 -11.70 27.03 -8.78
C GLU A 386 -10.72 25.92 -9.16
N ASP A 387 -9.73 25.64 -8.32
CA ASP A 387 -8.80 24.51 -8.50
C ASP A 387 -9.58 23.18 -8.47
N VAL A 388 -10.49 23.01 -7.54
CA VAL A 388 -11.34 21.81 -7.41
C VAL A 388 -12.21 21.63 -8.66
N GLU A 389 -12.84 22.70 -9.15
CA GLU A 389 -13.64 22.66 -10.39
C GLU A 389 -12.78 22.31 -11.61
N ALA A 390 -11.56 22.84 -11.71
CA ALA A 390 -10.62 22.50 -12.77
C ALA A 390 -10.26 21.02 -12.71
N ARG A 391 -10.03 20.49 -11.52
CA ARG A 391 -9.71 19.08 -11.31
C ARG A 391 -10.86 18.16 -11.69
N TYR A 392 -12.10 18.51 -11.36
CA TYR A 392 -13.30 17.77 -11.81
C TYR A 392 -13.37 17.69 -13.34
N LYS A 393 -13.12 18.80 -14.03
CA LYS A 393 -13.13 18.84 -15.50
C LYS A 393 -12.03 17.96 -16.09
N GLU A 394 -10.85 17.98 -15.49
CA GLU A 394 -9.72 17.14 -15.92
C GLU A 394 -10.03 15.66 -15.76
N ILE A 395 -10.54 15.24 -14.60
CA ILE A 395 -10.94 13.85 -14.33
C ILE A 395 -12.05 13.43 -15.30
N ALA A 396 -13.06 14.27 -15.52
CA ALA A 396 -14.15 14.03 -16.45
C ALA A 396 -13.64 13.80 -17.89
N ALA A 397 -12.75 14.68 -18.36
CA ALA A 397 -12.17 14.59 -19.71
C ALA A 397 -11.32 13.33 -19.89
N ARG A 398 -10.60 12.91 -18.86
CA ARG A 398 -9.77 11.69 -18.87
C ARG A 398 -10.63 10.42 -18.81
N GLY A 399 -11.65 10.41 -17.95
CA GLY A 399 -12.50 9.23 -17.71
C GLY A 399 -13.64 9.07 -18.73
N GLY A 400 -13.84 10.04 -19.63
CA GLY A 400 -14.98 10.05 -20.55
C GLY A 400 -16.33 10.17 -19.84
N MET A 401 -16.34 10.74 -18.63
CA MET A 401 -17.50 10.95 -17.79
C MET A 401 -17.95 12.42 -17.85
N SER A 402 -19.20 12.68 -17.45
CA SER A 402 -19.64 14.06 -17.23
C SER A 402 -19.02 14.65 -15.96
N VAL A 403 -18.88 15.97 -15.90
CA VAL A 403 -18.39 16.66 -14.70
C VAL A 403 -19.32 16.42 -13.51
N ASP A 404 -20.61 16.26 -13.73
CA ASP A 404 -21.59 16.01 -12.67
C ASP A 404 -21.44 14.61 -12.06
N GLU A 405 -21.12 13.59 -12.86
CA GLU A 405 -20.79 12.25 -12.37
C GLU A 405 -19.53 12.28 -11.50
N VAL A 406 -18.50 13.02 -11.93
CA VAL A 406 -17.28 13.20 -11.12
C VAL A 406 -17.60 13.91 -9.81
N LYS A 407 -18.37 15.01 -9.83
CA LYS A 407 -18.78 15.71 -8.61
C LYS A 407 -19.49 14.80 -7.64
N LYS A 408 -20.43 13.99 -8.12
CA LYS A 408 -21.16 13.01 -7.32
C LYS A 408 -20.24 11.99 -6.65
N HIS A 409 -19.20 11.54 -7.34
CA HIS A 409 -18.20 10.64 -6.76
C HIS A 409 -17.44 11.27 -5.58
N TYR A 410 -17.18 12.58 -5.64
CA TYR A 410 -16.48 13.35 -4.60
C TYR A 410 -17.43 14.13 -3.65
N GLU A 411 -18.71 13.76 -3.54
CA GLU A 411 -19.63 14.28 -2.50
C GLU A 411 -19.23 13.77 -1.11
N ASP A 412 -18.65 12.57 -1.03
CA ASP A 412 -18.11 12.05 0.22
C ASP A 412 -16.95 12.92 0.73
N ALA A 413 -17.02 13.31 2.01
CA ALA A 413 -16.05 14.22 2.62
C ALA A 413 -14.61 13.69 2.54
N LYS A 414 -14.42 12.37 2.69
CA LYS A 414 -13.13 11.71 2.65
C LYS A 414 -12.55 11.67 1.24
N ALA A 415 -13.39 11.34 0.25
CA ALA A 415 -13.01 11.38 -1.16
C ALA A 415 -12.61 12.80 -1.58
N LYS A 416 -13.37 13.82 -1.13
CA LYS A 416 -13.06 15.23 -1.39
C LYS A 416 -11.76 15.68 -0.75
N GLU A 417 -11.45 15.21 0.47
CA GLU A 417 -10.18 15.49 1.15
C GLU A 417 -9.00 14.93 0.36
N TYR A 418 -9.08 13.69 -0.11
CA TYR A 418 -8.06 13.09 -0.99
C TYR A 418 -7.85 13.88 -2.28
N LEU A 419 -8.92 14.35 -2.92
CA LEU A 419 -8.81 15.18 -4.11
C LEU A 419 -8.09 16.51 -3.83
N ILE A 420 -8.39 17.13 -2.69
CA ILE A 420 -7.75 18.39 -2.28
C ILE A 420 -6.27 18.17 -2.02
N ASP A 421 -5.90 17.07 -1.35
CA ASP A 421 -4.50 16.77 -1.04
C ASP A 421 -3.71 16.43 -2.31
N ASP A 422 -4.26 15.62 -3.21
CA ASP A 422 -3.68 15.35 -4.54
C ASP A 422 -3.50 16.66 -5.35
N THR A 423 -4.45 17.57 -5.27
CA THR A 423 -4.37 18.89 -5.94
C THR A 423 -3.27 19.76 -5.33
N LYS A 424 -3.08 19.74 -3.99
CA LYS A 424 -1.96 20.43 -3.34
C LYS A 424 -0.61 19.88 -3.80
N GLU A 425 -0.48 18.57 -3.85
CA GLU A 425 0.74 17.91 -4.30
C GLU A 425 1.06 18.28 -5.76
N GLN A 426 0.07 18.27 -6.63
CA GLN A 426 0.26 18.68 -8.02
C GLN A 426 0.74 20.13 -8.14
N LYS A 427 0.11 21.06 -7.41
CA LYS A 427 0.55 22.47 -7.37
C LYS A 427 1.97 22.60 -6.83
N LEU A 428 2.35 21.80 -5.83
CA LEU A 428 3.72 21.74 -5.32
C LEU A 428 4.69 21.31 -6.42
N TYR A 429 4.41 20.21 -7.14
CA TYR A 429 5.29 19.75 -8.21
C TYR A 429 5.45 20.79 -9.33
N ASP A 430 4.36 21.47 -9.71
CA ASP A 430 4.38 22.54 -10.70
C ASP A 430 5.31 23.71 -10.29
N GLU A 431 5.37 24.02 -8.99
CA GLU A 431 6.32 25.01 -8.47
C GLU A 431 7.75 24.47 -8.45
N LEU A 432 7.95 23.24 -7.96
CA LEU A 432 9.28 22.63 -7.86
C LEU A 432 9.96 22.47 -9.21
N TYR A 433 9.21 22.13 -10.27
CA TYR A 433 9.76 22.04 -11.63
C TYR A 433 10.24 23.37 -12.22
N LYS A 434 9.84 24.50 -11.66
CA LYS A 434 10.38 25.82 -12.04
C LYS A 434 11.75 26.07 -11.42
N GLU A 435 12.09 25.37 -10.33
CA GLU A 435 13.33 25.56 -9.56
C GLU A 435 14.41 24.51 -9.91
N VAL A 436 14.02 23.40 -10.51
CA VAL A 436 14.93 22.31 -10.89
C VAL A 436 15.12 22.24 -12.39
N LYS A 437 16.25 21.68 -12.83
CA LYS A 437 16.54 21.50 -14.25
C LYS A 437 15.95 20.17 -14.74
N THR A 438 15.06 20.21 -15.73
CA THR A 438 14.63 19.02 -16.46
C THR A 438 15.43 18.88 -17.76
N VAL A 439 15.97 17.69 -18.02
CA VAL A 439 16.72 17.36 -19.24
C VAL A 439 16.12 16.12 -19.89
N LYS A 440 16.29 15.97 -21.20
CA LYS A 440 15.88 14.74 -21.88
C LYS A 440 16.65 13.55 -21.32
N GLY A 441 15.93 12.53 -20.95
CA GLY A 441 16.44 11.24 -20.54
C GLY A 441 16.64 10.31 -21.73
N ASP A 442 16.85 9.04 -21.43
CA ASP A 442 17.06 8.00 -22.42
C ASP A 442 15.75 7.70 -23.19
N ALA A 443 15.89 7.35 -24.47
CA ALA A 443 14.78 6.88 -25.28
C ALA A 443 14.41 5.45 -24.87
N MET A 444 13.12 5.19 -24.71
CA MET A 444 12.60 3.85 -24.37
C MET A 444 11.30 3.57 -25.09
N SER A 445 10.93 2.29 -25.22
CA SER A 445 9.64 1.90 -25.79
C SER A 445 8.49 2.18 -24.82
N PHE A 446 7.27 2.25 -25.34
CA PHE A 446 6.07 2.38 -24.51
C PHE A 446 5.95 1.21 -23.53
N ALA A 447 6.22 -0.02 -23.96
CA ALA A 447 6.21 -1.19 -23.09
C ALA A 447 7.27 -1.12 -21.97
N ASP A 448 8.47 -0.61 -22.26
CA ASP A 448 9.54 -0.48 -21.24
C ASP A 448 9.21 0.58 -20.19
N LEU A 449 8.41 1.60 -20.55
CA LEU A 449 7.96 2.62 -19.60
C LEU A 449 7.14 2.03 -18.43
N PHE A 450 6.44 0.92 -18.66
CA PHE A 450 5.61 0.23 -17.66
C PHE A 450 6.27 -1.02 -17.07
N LYS A 451 7.47 -1.40 -17.54
CA LYS A 451 8.26 -2.46 -16.90
C LYS A 451 8.72 -2.01 -15.51
N GLY A 452 8.41 -2.76 -14.49
CA GLY A 452 8.76 -2.46 -13.09
C GLY A 452 7.58 -2.18 -12.17
N GLU A 453 6.35 -2.22 -12.67
CA GLU A 453 5.14 -2.22 -11.83
C GLU A 453 4.79 -3.60 -11.26
N SER A 454 5.52 -4.65 -11.67
CA SER A 454 5.32 -6.01 -11.17
C SER A 454 6.26 -6.28 -9.98
N ASN A 455 5.95 -5.66 -8.82
CA ASN A 455 6.49 -6.08 -7.52
C ASN A 455 5.48 -5.80 -6.42
#